data_9a108d6d4fe508a1b78f153b321a6990
#
_entry.id   9a108d6d4fe508a1b78f153b321a6990
#
_cell.length_a   1.000
_cell.length_b   1.000
_cell.length_c   1.000
_cell.angle_alpha   90.00
_cell.angle_beta   90.00
_cell.angle_gamma   90.00
#
_symmetry.space_group_name_H-M   'P 1'
#
loop_
_entity.id
_entity.type
_entity.pdbx_description
1 polymer ?
#
loop_
_entity_poly.entity_id
_entity_poly.type
_entity_poly.pdbx_seq_one_letter_code
_entity_poly.pdbx_strand_id
1 'polypeptide(L)'
;MLTIVSQCWLCRQSLYHPRHGICCYCNRHLPKLPPCCPRCGLPCTNTALPCGRCLNAPPRWASITFVSDYAPPLNGLIKKLKFNGVTQLAPVLARLLLLRWLDACRQGKVIRPERIISVPLHRWRCWRRGYNQTDLLAQPLAHWLSCHYSNMTLQRVRATPPQQRLKATARRKNMRGIFRCTQSLRGQHIALLDDVVTTGSTLNEIADLLWSEGIASLQVWCICRTL
;
A
#
# COMPACT_ATOMS: atom_id res chain seq x y z
N MET A 1 38.12 -7.70 5.78
CA MET A 1 36.66 -7.62 5.81
C MET A 1 36.20 -7.16 4.41
N LEU A 2 35.67 -8.03 3.57
CA LEU A 2 35.20 -7.67 2.23
C LEU A 2 33.93 -6.84 2.41
N THR A 3 34.01 -5.55 2.18
CA THR A 3 32.86 -4.65 2.12
C THR A 3 32.09 -4.97 0.85
N ILE A 4 30.97 -5.69 0.97
CA ILE A 4 30.03 -5.87 -0.13
C ILE A 4 29.45 -4.48 -0.42
N VAL A 5 29.89 -3.88 -1.52
CA VAL A 5 29.39 -2.60 -1.97
C VAL A 5 27.95 -2.79 -2.46
N SER A 6 26.99 -2.31 -1.69
CA SER A 6 25.59 -2.33 -2.10
C SER A 6 25.36 -1.35 -3.25
N GLN A 7 24.68 -1.81 -4.29
CA GLN A 7 24.37 -1.01 -5.47
C GLN A 7 22.94 -0.52 -5.48
N CYS A 8 22.73 0.65 -6.07
CA CYS A 8 21.40 1.19 -6.32
C CYS A 8 20.57 0.27 -7.24
N TRP A 9 19.37 -0.08 -6.84
CA TRP A 9 18.48 -0.95 -7.63
C TRP A 9 18.07 -0.36 -8.99
N LEU A 10 18.23 0.96 -9.19
CA LEU A 10 17.86 1.63 -10.44
C LEU A 10 19.08 1.88 -11.34
N CYS A 11 20.11 2.58 -10.85
CA CYS A 11 21.26 2.99 -11.68
C CYS A 11 22.51 2.13 -11.50
N ARG A 12 22.51 1.16 -10.58
CA ARG A 12 23.64 0.26 -10.28
C ARG A 12 24.89 0.93 -9.69
N GLN A 13 24.85 2.23 -9.45
CA GLN A 13 25.95 2.92 -8.76
C GLN A 13 26.03 2.48 -7.30
N SER A 14 27.23 2.57 -6.73
CA SER A 14 27.49 2.27 -5.31
C SER A 14 26.64 3.15 -4.40
N LEU A 15 26.13 2.58 -3.33
CA LEU A 15 25.34 3.28 -2.33
C LEU A 15 26.23 3.73 -1.17
N TYR A 16 26.14 5.01 -0.81
CA TYR A 16 26.76 5.52 0.41
C TYR A 16 26.17 4.84 1.66
N HIS A 17 24.85 4.66 1.67
CA HIS A 17 24.14 3.89 2.70
C HIS A 17 23.55 2.61 2.09
N PRO A 18 24.13 1.44 2.37
CA PRO A 18 23.72 0.15 1.79
C PRO A 18 22.23 -0.14 1.97
N ARG A 19 21.66 0.20 3.13
CA ARG A 19 20.24 -0.05 3.46
C ARG A 19 19.25 0.81 2.71
N HIS A 20 19.69 1.88 2.00
CA HIS A 20 18.77 2.75 1.26
C HIS A 20 18.24 2.08 -0.02
N GLY A 21 19.00 1.18 -0.63
CA GLY A 21 18.62 0.43 -1.83
C GLY A 21 18.47 1.29 -3.09
N ILE A 22 18.10 2.55 -2.98
CA ILE A 22 18.02 3.54 -4.06
C ILE A 22 18.83 4.78 -3.65
N CYS A 23 19.75 5.23 -4.51
CA CYS A 23 20.59 6.39 -4.24
C CYS A 23 19.78 7.69 -4.25
N CYS A 24 20.35 8.75 -3.65
CA CYS A 24 19.67 10.05 -3.55
C CYS A 24 19.36 10.65 -4.94
N TYR A 25 20.25 10.46 -5.91
CA TYR A 25 20.03 10.89 -7.30
C TYR A 25 18.78 10.23 -7.89
N CYS A 26 18.73 8.89 -7.89
CA CYS A 26 17.58 8.16 -8.42
C CYS A 26 16.29 8.47 -7.67
N ASN A 27 16.35 8.64 -6.34
CA ASN A 27 15.16 8.99 -5.55
C ASN A 27 14.61 10.38 -5.93
N ARG A 28 15.48 11.38 -6.19
CA ARG A 28 15.08 12.72 -6.65
C ARG A 28 14.51 12.72 -8.07
N HIS A 29 14.96 11.77 -8.91
CA HIS A 29 14.55 11.64 -10.30
C HIS A 29 13.43 10.60 -10.52
N LEU A 30 12.83 10.10 -9.46
CA LEU A 30 11.56 9.35 -9.60
C LEU A 30 10.51 10.25 -10.27
N PRO A 31 9.64 9.68 -11.13
CA PRO A 31 8.56 10.44 -11.76
C PRO A 31 7.77 11.24 -10.72
N LYS A 32 7.64 12.53 -10.95
CA LYS A 32 6.82 13.39 -10.09
C LYS A 32 5.35 13.07 -10.33
N LEU A 33 4.61 12.93 -9.25
CA LEU A 33 3.17 12.76 -9.36
C LEU A 33 2.53 14.06 -9.85
N PRO A 34 1.54 13.98 -10.76
CA PRO A 34 0.70 15.13 -11.03
C PRO A 34 -0.07 15.53 -9.76
N PRO A 35 -0.70 16.69 -9.73
CA PRO A 35 -1.67 17.02 -8.69
C PRO A 35 -2.72 15.91 -8.57
N CYS A 36 -2.90 15.33 -7.39
CA CYS A 36 -3.78 14.19 -7.17
C CYS A 36 -4.78 14.45 -6.05
N CYS A 37 -5.95 13.87 -6.19
CA CYS A 37 -6.97 13.86 -5.16
C CYS A 37 -6.45 13.22 -3.86
N PRO A 38 -6.53 13.90 -2.71
CA PRO A 38 -6.00 13.39 -1.46
C PRO A 38 -6.69 12.10 -0.99
N ARG A 39 -7.91 11.87 -1.47
CA ARG A 39 -8.74 10.74 -1.05
C ARG A 39 -8.55 9.50 -1.92
N CYS A 40 -8.53 9.62 -3.24
CA CYS A 40 -8.44 8.45 -4.15
C CYS A 40 -7.12 8.35 -4.93
N GLY A 41 -6.28 9.39 -4.92
CA GLY A 41 -5.00 9.42 -5.61
C GLY A 41 -5.10 9.59 -7.13
N LEU A 42 -6.27 9.83 -7.71
CA LEU A 42 -6.40 10.11 -9.14
C LEU A 42 -6.05 11.56 -9.46
N PRO A 43 -5.52 11.85 -10.67
CA PRO A 43 -5.20 13.21 -11.08
C PRO A 43 -6.40 14.15 -10.92
N CYS A 44 -6.15 15.35 -10.40
CA CYS A 44 -7.15 16.40 -10.26
C CYS A 44 -6.45 17.77 -10.16
N THR A 45 -7.18 18.83 -10.40
CA THR A 45 -6.66 20.21 -10.36
C THR A 45 -6.48 20.72 -8.93
N ASN A 46 -7.36 20.32 -8.00
CA ASN A 46 -7.31 20.74 -6.60
C ASN A 46 -6.86 19.59 -5.70
N THR A 47 -5.71 19.74 -5.06
CA THR A 47 -5.14 18.74 -4.15
C THR A 47 -5.57 18.88 -2.69
N ALA A 48 -6.30 19.94 -2.34
CA ALA A 48 -6.80 20.16 -0.99
C ALA A 48 -8.18 19.52 -0.78
N LEU A 49 -8.96 19.36 -1.86
CA LEU A 49 -10.34 18.85 -1.81
C LEU A 49 -10.47 17.51 -2.53
N PRO A 50 -11.43 16.65 -2.13
CA PRO A 50 -11.79 15.47 -2.89
C PRO A 50 -12.23 15.82 -4.32
N CYS A 51 -11.84 15.00 -5.32
CA CYS A 51 -12.27 15.18 -6.70
C CYS A 51 -13.77 14.87 -6.88
N GLY A 52 -14.37 15.31 -7.98
CA GLY A 52 -15.81 15.09 -8.27
C GLY A 52 -16.23 13.62 -8.16
N ARG A 53 -15.37 12.67 -8.55
CA ARG A 53 -15.65 11.26 -8.35
C ARG A 53 -15.79 10.88 -6.86
N CYS A 54 -14.93 11.42 -6.01
CA CYS A 54 -14.97 11.17 -4.56
C CYS A 54 -16.10 11.93 -3.86
N LEU A 55 -16.61 13.01 -4.44
CA LEU A 55 -17.81 13.69 -3.95
C LEU A 55 -19.06 12.84 -4.23
N ASN A 56 -19.17 12.28 -5.43
CA ASN A 56 -20.32 11.45 -5.83
C ASN A 56 -20.30 10.04 -5.23
N ALA A 57 -19.11 9.41 -5.15
CA ALA A 57 -18.93 8.05 -4.64
C ALA A 57 -17.65 7.99 -3.79
N PRO A 58 -17.72 8.45 -2.54
CA PRO A 58 -16.53 8.50 -1.68
C PRO A 58 -16.01 7.10 -1.35
N PRO A 59 -14.68 6.87 -1.46
CA PRO A 59 -14.09 5.65 -0.93
C PRO A 59 -14.24 5.60 0.59
N ARG A 60 -14.17 4.41 1.16
CA ARG A 60 -14.36 4.16 2.59
C ARG A 60 -13.17 4.53 3.47
N TRP A 61 -12.19 5.25 2.95
CA TRP A 61 -11.02 5.76 3.66
C TRP A 61 -10.89 7.28 3.51
N ALA A 62 -10.18 7.90 4.44
CA ALA A 62 -10.02 9.36 4.48
C ALA A 62 -8.96 9.86 3.47
N SER A 63 -7.84 9.15 3.34
CA SER A 63 -6.71 9.56 2.51
C SER A 63 -5.97 8.38 1.93
N ILE A 64 -5.20 8.63 0.84
CA ILE A 64 -4.29 7.67 0.24
C ILE A 64 -2.88 8.26 0.14
N THR A 65 -1.88 7.47 0.54
CA THR A 65 -0.45 7.77 0.35
C THR A 65 0.15 6.75 -0.58
N PHE A 66 0.84 7.20 -1.63
CA PHE A 66 1.50 6.35 -2.60
C PHE A 66 2.75 7.00 -3.17
N VAL A 67 3.66 6.20 -3.70
CA VAL A 67 4.97 6.67 -4.18
C VAL A 67 4.88 7.22 -5.59
N SER A 68 4.23 6.48 -6.51
CA SER A 68 4.13 6.84 -7.93
C SER A 68 2.92 6.17 -8.59
N ASP A 69 2.66 6.51 -9.84
CA ASP A 69 1.82 5.71 -10.74
C ASP A 69 2.46 4.32 -11.00
N TYR A 70 1.68 3.39 -11.57
CA TYR A 70 2.17 2.04 -11.89
C TYR A 70 2.94 2.01 -13.22
N ALA A 71 4.02 2.81 -13.30
CA ALA A 71 4.89 2.98 -14.47
C ALA A 71 6.38 2.74 -14.11
N PRO A 72 7.28 2.65 -15.12
CA PRO A 72 8.72 2.62 -14.84
C PRO A 72 9.17 3.83 -14.03
N PRO A 73 10.14 3.65 -13.12
CA PRO A 73 10.90 2.42 -12.87
C PRO A 73 10.26 1.51 -11.80
N LEU A 74 9.26 1.99 -11.01
CA LEU A 74 8.79 1.30 -9.82
C LEU A 74 7.98 0.04 -10.14
N ASN A 75 7.23 0.00 -11.24
CA ASN A 75 6.51 -1.20 -11.66
C ASN A 75 7.46 -2.39 -11.88
N GLY A 76 8.69 -2.15 -12.39
CA GLY A 76 9.72 -3.15 -12.54
C GLY A 76 10.20 -3.72 -11.21
N LEU A 77 10.41 -2.87 -10.20
CA LEU A 77 10.80 -3.30 -8.85
C LEU A 77 9.68 -4.10 -8.18
N ILE A 78 8.43 -3.66 -8.32
CA ILE A 78 7.27 -4.39 -7.80
C ILE A 78 7.13 -5.77 -8.47
N LYS A 79 7.35 -5.87 -9.79
CA LYS A 79 7.35 -7.16 -10.50
C LYS A 79 8.44 -8.10 -9.98
N LYS A 80 9.65 -7.60 -9.75
CA LYS A 80 10.75 -8.37 -9.14
C LYS A 80 10.38 -8.87 -7.75
N LEU A 81 9.80 -8.00 -6.91
CA LEU A 81 9.30 -8.40 -5.60
C LEU A 81 8.18 -9.43 -5.71
N LYS A 82 7.23 -9.30 -6.66
CA LYS A 82 6.07 -10.18 -6.78
C LYS A 82 6.37 -11.55 -7.39
N PHE A 83 7.27 -11.59 -8.37
CA PHE A 83 7.39 -12.76 -9.25
C PHE A 83 8.79 -13.37 -9.30
N ASN A 84 9.82 -12.61 -8.92
CA ASN A 84 11.21 -13.08 -9.00
C ASN A 84 11.82 -13.36 -7.61
N GLY A 85 11.04 -13.31 -6.54
CA GLY A 85 11.51 -13.63 -5.20
C GLY A 85 12.51 -12.62 -4.59
N VAL A 86 12.66 -11.43 -5.17
CA VAL A 86 13.63 -10.42 -4.71
C VAL A 86 13.08 -9.67 -3.50
N THR A 87 13.03 -10.35 -2.36
CA THR A 87 12.44 -9.81 -1.11
C THR A 87 13.20 -8.63 -0.54
N GLN A 88 14.50 -8.50 -0.84
CA GLN A 88 15.34 -7.36 -0.45
C GLN A 88 14.82 -6.00 -0.97
N LEU A 89 13.93 -6.00 -1.96
CA LEU A 89 13.25 -4.80 -2.44
C LEU A 89 12.19 -4.28 -1.48
N ALA A 90 11.67 -5.13 -0.59
CA ALA A 90 10.58 -4.72 0.31
C ALA A 90 10.97 -3.57 1.24
N PRO A 91 12.07 -3.60 2.01
CA PRO A 91 12.48 -2.45 2.83
C PRO A 91 12.81 -1.20 1.99
N VAL A 92 13.30 -1.37 0.76
CA VAL A 92 13.58 -0.26 -0.15
C VAL A 92 12.29 0.46 -0.57
N LEU A 93 11.29 -0.30 -1.00
CA LEU A 93 9.98 0.24 -1.39
C LEU A 93 9.23 0.82 -0.18
N ALA A 94 9.30 0.15 0.96
CA ALA A 94 8.73 0.64 2.21
C ALA A 94 9.35 2.00 2.62
N ARG A 95 10.67 2.18 2.45
CA ARG A 95 11.34 3.46 2.71
C ARG A 95 10.82 4.57 1.80
N LEU A 96 10.62 4.30 0.52
CA LEU A 96 10.04 5.30 -0.40
C LEU A 96 8.64 5.73 0.06
N LEU A 97 7.82 4.77 0.46
CA LEU A 97 6.47 5.04 0.97
C LEU A 97 6.52 5.84 2.28
N LEU A 98 7.43 5.49 3.19
CA LEU A 98 7.64 6.25 4.43
C LEU A 98 7.97 7.71 4.15
N LEU A 99 8.88 7.98 3.22
CA LEU A 99 9.26 9.35 2.85
C LEU A 99 8.05 10.15 2.33
N ARG A 100 7.20 9.54 1.50
CA ARG A 100 5.95 10.15 1.01
C ARG A 100 4.95 10.42 2.13
N TRP A 101 4.81 9.47 3.05
CA TRP A 101 3.94 9.64 4.21
C TRP A 101 4.44 10.76 5.15
N LEU A 102 5.74 10.83 5.41
CA LEU A 102 6.35 11.91 6.21
C LEU A 102 6.10 13.30 5.58
N ASP A 103 6.17 13.41 4.26
CA ASP A 103 5.84 14.66 3.55
C ASP A 103 4.36 15.01 3.74
N ALA A 104 3.45 14.05 3.69
CA ALA A 104 2.03 14.26 3.96
C ALA A 104 1.77 14.65 5.43
N CYS A 105 2.51 14.08 6.39
CA CYS A 105 2.45 14.49 7.80
C CYS A 105 2.90 15.94 8.01
N ARG A 106 4.00 16.36 7.40
CA ARG A 106 4.49 17.74 7.49
C ARG A 106 3.48 18.76 6.96
N GLN A 107 2.63 18.34 6.02
CA GLN A 107 1.54 19.16 5.46
C GLN A 107 0.25 19.07 6.29
N GLY A 108 0.23 18.38 7.43
CA GLY A 108 -0.95 18.20 8.26
C GLY A 108 -2.08 17.37 7.62
N LYS A 109 -1.77 16.60 6.56
CA LYS A 109 -2.78 15.89 5.76
C LYS A 109 -3.18 14.52 6.30
N VAL A 110 -2.38 13.94 7.19
CA VAL A 110 -2.58 12.56 7.67
C VAL A 110 -2.28 12.44 9.16
N ILE A 111 -2.97 11.52 9.81
CA ILE A 111 -2.77 11.18 11.23
C ILE A 111 -1.80 9.99 11.29
N ARG A 112 -0.93 9.97 12.33
CA ARG A 112 -0.05 8.81 12.56
C ARG A 112 -0.90 7.57 12.88
N PRO A 113 -0.73 6.45 12.15
CA PRO A 113 -1.46 5.24 12.46
C PRO A 113 -0.91 4.56 13.71
N GLU A 114 -1.79 3.92 14.47
CA GLU A 114 -1.41 3.05 15.59
C GLU A 114 -1.12 1.63 15.12
N ARG A 115 -1.75 1.25 13.98
CA ARG A 115 -1.59 -0.08 13.41
C ARG A 115 -1.53 -0.04 11.88
N ILE A 116 -0.65 -0.86 11.32
CA ILE A 116 -0.63 -1.17 9.88
C ILE A 116 -1.30 -2.53 9.70
N ILE A 117 -2.20 -2.62 8.73
CA ILE A 117 -2.85 -3.86 8.30
C ILE A 117 -2.50 -4.10 6.83
N SER A 118 -1.87 -5.23 6.53
CA SER A 118 -1.57 -5.62 5.15
C SER A 118 -2.78 -6.26 4.50
N VAL A 119 -3.02 -5.96 3.22
CA VAL A 119 -4.04 -6.66 2.42
C VAL A 119 -3.61 -8.12 2.23
N PRO A 120 -4.41 -9.10 2.70
CA PRO A 120 -4.03 -10.50 2.59
C PRO A 120 -4.15 -11.00 1.15
N LEU A 121 -3.12 -11.71 0.70
CA LEU A 121 -3.14 -12.41 -0.57
C LEU A 121 -4.13 -13.58 -0.55
N HIS A 122 -4.61 -13.93 -1.73
CA HIS A 122 -5.31 -15.19 -1.93
C HIS A 122 -4.39 -16.38 -1.57
N ARG A 123 -4.90 -17.37 -0.81
CA ARG A 123 -4.12 -18.53 -0.32
C ARG A 123 -3.26 -19.18 -1.40
N TRP A 124 -3.83 -19.44 -2.61
CA TRP A 124 -3.10 -20.02 -3.72
C TRP A 124 -1.94 -19.13 -4.20
N ARG A 125 -2.11 -17.80 -4.24
CA ARG A 125 -1.04 -16.86 -4.61
C ARG A 125 0.05 -16.82 -3.54
N CYS A 126 -0.34 -16.90 -2.26
CA CYS A 126 0.60 -16.97 -1.15
C CYS A 126 1.41 -18.27 -1.20
N TRP A 127 0.75 -19.41 -1.43
CA TRP A 127 1.40 -20.71 -1.57
C TRP A 127 2.38 -20.72 -2.76
N ARG A 128 1.95 -20.27 -3.95
CA ARG A 128 2.81 -20.23 -5.13
C ARG A 128 4.00 -19.27 -4.99
N ARG A 129 3.85 -18.17 -4.26
CA ARG A 129 4.87 -17.13 -4.07
C ARG A 129 5.77 -17.38 -2.87
N GLY A 130 5.28 -18.12 -1.87
CA GLY A 130 5.95 -18.38 -0.60
C GLY A 130 5.82 -17.25 0.42
N TYR A 131 5.31 -16.08 0.04
CA TYR A 131 5.14 -14.91 0.92
C TYR A 131 4.04 -13.95 0.41
N ASN A 132 3.57 -13.10 1.31
CA ASN A 132 2.75 -11.95 0.97
C ASN A 132 3.66 -10.70 0.90
N GLN A 133 3.77 -10.09 -0.26
CA GLN A 133 4.61 -8.90 -0.46
C GLN A 133 4.20 -7.72 0.41
N THR A 134 2.92 -7.56 0.73
CA THR A 134 2.43 -6.50 1.61
C THR A 134 2.89 -6.69 3.05
N ASP A 135 3.05 -7.95 3.50
CA ASP A 135 3.61 -8.24 4.83
C ASP A 135 5.08 -7.83 4.91
N LEU A 136 5.85 -8.10 3.86
CA LEU A 136 7.26 -7.70 3.79
C LEU A 136 7.43 -6.16 3.76
N LEU A 137 6.46 -5.43 3.19
CA LEU A 137 6.43 -3.96 3.23
C LEU A 137 5.99 -3.44 4.60
N ALA A 138 5.03 -4.09 5.25
CA ALA A 138 4.45 -3.66 6.51
C ALA A 138 5.43 -3.73 7.69
N GLN A 139 6.24 -4.80 7.74
CA GLN A 139 7.20 -5.02 8.84
C GLN A 139 8.17 -3.85 9.05
N PRO A 140 8.96 -3.40 8.04
CA PRO A 140 9.86 -2.27 8.22
C PRO A 140 9.11 -0.96 8.49
N LEU A 141 7.94 -0.72 7.88
CA LEU A 141 7.13 0.46 8.15
C LEU A 141 6.67 0.51 9.59
N ALA A 142 6.16 -0.59 10.12
CA ALA A 142 5.71 -0.68 11.50
C ALA A 142 6.86 -0.45 12.50
N HIS A 143 8.03 -1.03 12.22
CA HIS A 143 9.23 -0.82 13.02
C HIS A 143 9.64 0.67 13.04
N TRP A 144 9.76 1.31 11.87
CA TRP A 144 10.19 2.71 11.76
C TRP A 144 9.18 3.70 12.33
N LEU A 145 7.91 3.36 12.30
CA LEU A 145 6.82 4.19 12.83
C LEU A 145 6.46 3.83 14.26
N SER A 146 7.08 2.81 14.87
CA SER A 146 6.73 2.32 16.20
C SER A 146 5.23 2.09 16.35
N CYS A 147 4.60 1.42 15.36
CA CYS A 147 3.20 1.07 15.36
C CYS A 147 2.98 -0.45 15.30
N HIS A 148 1.81 -0.90 15.67
CA HIS A 148 1.49 -2.33 15.70
C HIS A 148 1.38 -2.90 14.28
N TYR A 149 1.88 -4.12 14.10
CA TYR A 149 1.68 -4.93 12.91
C TYR A 149 1.54 -6.41 13.26
N SER A 150 0.59 -7.07 12.63
CA SER A 150 0.47 -8.54 12.64
C SER A 150 -0.20 -8.98 11.34
N ASN A 151 0.40 -9.95 10.66
CA ASN A 151 -0.16 -10.55 9.46
C ASN A 151 -1.42 -11.39 9.72
N MET A 152 -1.74 -11.63 10.99
CA MET A 152 -2.92 -12.37 11.42
C MET A 152 -4.13 -11.47 11.65
N THR A 153 -3.96 -10.14 11.77
CA THR A 153 -5.05 -9.20 12.10
C THR A 153 -6.21 -9.28 11.10
N LEU A 154 -5.90 -9.42 9.81
CA LEU A 154 -6.88 -9.53 8.74
C LEU A 154 -6.64 -10.83 7.96
N GLN A 155 -7.63 -11.70 7.88
CA GLN A 155 -7.56 -12.95 7.17
C GLN A 155 -8.55 -13.02 6.01
N ARG A 156 -8.12 -13.60 4.90
CA ARG A 156 -8.99 -13.94 3.78
C ARG A 156 -9.53 -15.35 3.98
N VAL A 157 -10.83 -15.47 4.29
CA VAL A 157 -11.47 -16.74 4.66
C VAL A 157 -12.13 -17.47 3.47
N ARG A 158 -12.41 -16.77 2.36
CA ARG A 158 -13.01 -17.39 1.15
C ARG A 158 -12.15 -17.15 -0.09
N ALA A 159 -12.05 -18.20 -0.93
CA ALA A 159 -11.52 -18.08 -2.28
C ALA A 159 -12.60 -17.49 -3.19
N THR A 160 -12.29 -16.38 -3.87
CA THR A 160 -13.14 -15.91 -4.97
C THR A 160 -12.51 -16.35 -6.29
N PRO A 161 -13.28 -16.94 -7.22
CA PRO A 161 -12.79 -17.22 -8.56
C PRO A 161 -12.33 -15.93 -9.27
N PRO A 162 -11.41 -16.01 -10.26
CA PRO A 162 -10.98 -14.87 -11.03
C PRO A 162 -12.19 -14.25 -11.74
N GLN A 163 -12.62 -13.06 -11.32
CA GLN A 163 -13.85 -12.43 -11.80
C GLN A 163 -13.61 -11.58 -13.04
N GLN A 164 -13.26 -12.18 -14.17
CA GLN A 164 -13.14 -11.45 -15.43
C GLN A 164 -14.48 -11.12 -16.11
N ARG A 165 -15.65 -11.65 -15.65
CA ARG A 165 -16.93 -11.56 -16.36
C ARG A 165 -18.17 -11.13 -15.55
N LEU A 166 -18.07 -10.64 -14.32
CA LEU A 166 -19.24 -10.27 -13.52
C LEU A 166 -19.49 -8.74 -13.48
N LYS A 167 -20.78 -8.33 -13.65
CA LYS A 167 -21.23 -6.93 -13.52
C LYS A 167 -21.00 -6.40 -12.09
N ALA A 168 -20.77 -5.09 -11.92
CA ALA A 168 -20.37 -4.43 -10.67
C ALA A 168 -21.28 -4.72 -9.45
N THR A 169 -22.57 -4.89 -9.67
CA THR A 169 -23.57 -5.21 -8.63
C THR A 169 -23.45 -6.65 -8.10
N ALA A 170 -23.18 -7.61 -8.97
CA ALA A 170 -22.93 -9.00 -8.57
C ALA A 170 -21.60 -9.15 -7.81
N ARG A 171 -20.59 -8.30 -8.13
CA ARG A 171 -19.33 -8.23 -7.37
C ARG A 171 -19.55 -7.85 -5.93
N ARG A 172 -20.38 -6.83 -5.63
CA ARG A 172 -20.65 -6.37 -4.26
C ARG A 172 -21.31 -7.45 -3.40
N LYS A 173 -22.23 -8.24 -3.97
CA LYS A 173 -22.94 -9.29 -3.24
C LYS A 173 -22.06 -10.53 -2.94
N ASN A 174 -21.14 -10.86 -3.86
CA ASN A 174 -20.20 -12.00 -3.71
C ASN A 174 -18.99 -11.70 -2.82
N MET A 175 -18.75 -10.43 -2.45
CA MET A 175 -17.57 -9.98 -1.73
C MET A 175 -17.80 -9.91 -0.20
N ARG A 176 -19.04 -9.91 0.30
CA ARG A 176 -19.33 -9.90 1.73
C ARG A 176 -18.86 -11.18 2.40
N GLY A 177 -18.04 -11.04 3.45
CA GLY A 177 -17.54 -12.15 4.25
C GLY A 177 -16.32 -12.89 3.66
N ILE A 178 -15.58 -12.25 2.73
CA ILE A 178 -14.30 -12.78 2.25
C ILE A 178 -13.18 -12.56 3.26
N PHE A 179 -13.26 -11.47 4.02
CA PHE A 179 -12.28 -11.11 5.02
C PHE A 179 -12.87 -11.22 6.43
N ARG A 180 -12.01 -11.47 7.41
CA ARG A 180 -12.34 -11.51 8.83
C ARG A 180 -11.24 -10.84 9.64
N CYS A 181 -11.61 -9.99 10.58
CA CYS A 181 -10.73 -9.50 11.64
C CYS A 181 -10.59 -10.55 12.73
N THR A 182 -9.39 -10.73 13.26
CA THR A 182 -9.08 -11.69 14.34
C THR A 182 -8.80 -10.99 15.67
N GLN A 183 -8.73 -9.67 15.68
CA GLN A 183 -8.40 -8.84 16.85
C GLN A 183 -9.33 -7.65 16.89
N SER A 184 -9.61 -7.13 18.07
CA SER A 184 -10.34 -5.86 18.22
C SER A 184 -9.50 -4.70 17.72
N LEU A 185 -10.13 -3.82 16.94
CA LEU A 185 -9.52 -2.62 16.36
C LEU A 185 -10.21 -1.34 16.83
N ARG A 186 -11.10 -1.46 17.83
CA ARG A 186 -11.94 -0.36 18.30
C ARG A 186 -11.12 0.85 18.73
N GLY A 187 -11.47 2.00 18.19
CA GLY A 187 -10.85 3.29 18.50
C GLY A 187 -9.47 3.51 17.89
N GLN A 188 -8.91 2.55 17.10
CA GLN A 188 -7.57 2.67 16.54
C GLN A 188 -7.54 3.44 15.22
N HIS A 189 -6.44 4.16 15.00
CA HIS A 189 -6.08 4.77 13.71
C HIS A 189 -5.33 3.78 12.84
N ILE A 190 -5.92 3.39 11.70
CA ILE A 190 -5.43 2.29 10.86
C ILE A 190 -4.84 2.79 9.54
N ALA A 191 -3.69 2.22 9.16
CA ALA A 191 -3.16 2.28 7.80
C ALA A 191 -3.35 0.91 7.11
N LEU A 192 -4.19 0.86 6.07
CA LEU A 192 -4.39 -0.33 5.24
C LEU A 192 -3.38 -0.30 4.09
N LEU A 193 -2.47 -1.28 4.06
CA LEU A 193 -1.35 -1.33 3.12
C LEU A 193 -1.59 -2.35 2.02
N ASP A 194 -1.47 -1.90 0.76
CA ASP A 194 -1.38 -2.74 -0.43
C ASP A 194 -0.11 -2.41 -1.21
N ASP A 195 0.25 -3.22 -2.20
CA ASP A 195 1.38 -2.91 -3.08
C ASP A 195 0.97 -2.03 -4.27
N VAL A 196 -0.18 -2.31 -4.90
CA VAL A 196 -0.71 -1.56 -6.04
C VAL A 196 -2.22 -1.40 -5.92
N VAL A 197 -2.67 -0.16 -5.90
CA VAL A 197 -4.11 0.14 -5.91
C VAL A 197 -4.55 0.43 -7.34
N THR A 198 -5.54 -0.33 -7.82
CA THR A 198 -6.20 -0.12 -9.14
C THR A 198 -7.55 0.56 -8.96
N THR A 199 -8.63 -0.19 -8.89
CA THR A 199 -9.99 0.36 -8.66
C THR A 199 -10.28 0.65 -7.19
N GLY A 200 -9.52 0.06 -6.27
CA GLY A 200 -9.75 0.13 -4.83
C GLY A 200 -10.93 -0.74 -4.33
N SER A 201 -11.49 -1.61 -5.17
CA SER A 201 -12.65 -2.43 -4.77
C SER A 201 -12.37 -3.34 -3.59
N THR A 202 -11.21 -4.02 -3.58
CA THR A 202 -10.77 -4.84 -2.44
C THR A 202 -10.58 -4.02 -1.17
N LEU A 203 -10.01 -2.82 -1.32
CA LEU A 203 -9.78 -1.91 -0.18
C LEU A 203 -11.09 -1.40 0.41
N ASN A 204 -12.09 -1.08 -0.44
CA ASN A 204 -13.41 -0.66 0.05
C ASN A 204 -14.11 -1.77 0.86
N GLU A 205 -13.98 -3.02 0.42
CA GLU A 205 -14.54 -4.16 1.11
C GLU A 205 -13.88 -4.39 2.48
N ILE A 206 -12.54 -4.36 2.51
CA ILE A 206 -11.80 -4.44 3.77
C ILE A 206 -12.15 -3.24 4.66
N ALA A 207 -12.28 -2.05 4.10
CA ALA A 207 -12.64 -0.85 4.82
C ALA A 207 -14.02 -0.96 5.48
N ASP A 208 -15.03 -1.50 4.79
CA ASP A 208 -16.36 -1.73 5.36
C ASP A 208 -16.28 -2.67 6.59
N LEU A 209 -15.47 -3.73 6.52
CA LEU A 209 -15.20 -4.61 7.65
C LEU A 209 -14.50 -3.86 8.80
N LEU A 210 -13.43 -3.10 8.50
CA LEU A 210 -12.69 -2.38 9.54
C LEU A 210 -13.57 -1.34 10.25
N TRP A 211 -14.44 -0.63 9.52
CA TRP A 211 -15.41 0.28 10.13
C TRP A 211 -16.41 -0.44 11.02
N SER A 212 -16.85 -1.66 10.68
CA SER A 212 -17.71 -2.48 11.54
C SER A 212 -17.02 -2.94 12.82
N GLU A 213 -15.69 -3.00 12.85
CA GLU A 213 -14.87 -3.25 14.04
C GLU A 213 -14.66 -1.99 14.92
N GLY A 214 -15.22 -0.83 14.52
CA GLY A 214 -15.23 0.39 15.32
C GLY A 214 -13.90 1.16 15.31
N ILE A 215 -13.15 1.16 14.22
CA ILE A 215 -11.91 1.93 14.05
C ILE A 215 -12.18 3.45 14.15
N ALA A 216 -11.18 4.23 14.58
CA ALA A 216 -11.29 5.70 14.67
C ALA A 216 -11.02 6.37 13.32
N SER A 217 -10.08 5.87 12.53
CA SER A 217 -9.80 6.38 11.19
C SER A 217 -9.12 5.34 10.30
N LEU A 218 -9.26 5.54 8.99
CA LEU A 218 -8.64 4.67 7.98
C LEU A 218 -7.94 5.51 6.92
N GLN A 219 -6.66 5.22 6.70
CA GLN A 219 -5.88 5.68 5.55
C GLN A 219 -5.39 4.49 4.74
N VAL A 220 -5.21 4.68 3.45
CA VAL A 220 -4.69 3.65 2.53
C VAL A 220 -3.27 4.01 2.14
N TRP A 221 -2.40 3.01 2.14
CA TRP A 221 -1.01 3.12 1.71
C TRP A 221 -0.74 2.14 0.58
N CYS A 222 0.00 2.56 -0.44
CA CYS A 222 0.49 1.66 -1.49
C CYS A 222 1.78 2.16 -2.12
N ILE A 223 2.49 1.27 -2.81
CA ILE A 223 3.68 1.69 -3.56
C ILE A 223 3.25 2.40 -4.84
N CYS A 224 2.32 1.82 -5.59
CA CYS A 224 1.83 2.43 -6.82
C CYS A 224 0.30 2.53 -6.86
N ARG A 225 -0.17 3.62 -7.48
CA ARG A 225 -1.57 3.85 -7.84
C ARG A 225 -1.69 3.79 -9.36
N THR A 226 -2.60 2.99 -9.91
CA THR A 226 -2.93 3.07 -11.35
C THR A 226 -3.74 4.33 -11.59
N LEU A 227 -3.17 5.28 -12.31
CA LEU A 227 -3.75 6.57 -12.65
C LEU A 227 -4.54 6.49 -13.96
#